data_999e3c4005d46d75131e517d93ab26f7
#
_entry.id   999e3c4005d46d75131e517d93ab26f7
#
_cell.length_a   1.000
_cell.length_b   1.000
_cell.length_c   1.000
_cell.angle_alpha   90.00
_cell.angle_beta   90.00
_cell.angle_gamma   90.00
#
_symmetry.space_group_name_H-M   'P 1'
#
loop_
_entity.id
_entity.type
_entity.pdbx_description
1 polymer ?
#
loop_
_entity_poly.entity_id
_entity_poly.type
_entity_poly.pdbx_seq_one_letter_code
_entity_poly.pdbx_strand_id
1 'polypeptide(L)'
;MNIYGFSPFGYEGAMVKIEVDLRREAPAFDLIGLADSECAGARKRVREGMKACGYGFPSERILISLTPADLKKEGRGFDLPIAMAIHCAQNKSVNKNVLVMGAIDSIVKIDYVRGVYAACQNAKSMGINECYVPKENAWEAHRAGMGIVHSVECLKDAFEIMERDFILNGEEA
;
A
#
# COMPACT_ATOMS: atom_id res chain seq x y z
N MET A 1 -2.89 -6.32 9.53
CA MET A 1 -1.80 -5.42 9.08
C MET A 1 -2.37 -4.03 8.85
N ASN A 2 -1.76 -3.04 9.46
CA ASN A 2 -2.16 -1.64 9.26
C ASN A 2 -1.20 -1.00 8.28
N ILE A 3 -1.73 -0.51 7.18
CA ILE A 3 -0.94 -0.01 6.05
C ILE A 3 -0.91 1.52 6.07
N TYR A 4 0.30 2.06 6.03
CA TYR A 4 0.57 3.48 5.92
C TYR A 4 1.31 3.77 4.63
N GLY A 5 0.86 4.78 3.91
CA GLY A 5 1.59 5.37 2.80
C GLY A 5 2.18 6.70 3.19
N PHE A 6 2.72 7.43 2.23
CA PHE A 6 3.36 8.73 2.45
C PHE A 6 3.06 9.69 1.32
N SER A 7 2.71 10.92 1.68
CA SER A 7 2.57 12.01 0.73
C SER A 7 3.80 12.92 0.83
N PRO A 8 4.58 13.09 -0.26
CA PRO A 8 5.78 13.91 -0.24
C PRO A 8 5.52 15.43 -0.35
N PHE A 9 4.25 15.84 -0.38
CA PHE A 9 3.91 17.26 -0.46
C PHE A 9 4.19 17.98 0.85
N GLY A 10 4.57 19.25 0.74
CA GLY A 10 4.97 20.07 1.86
C GLY A 10 6.44 19.87 2.23
N TYR A 11 6.87 20.55 3.27
CA TYR A 11 8.29 20.56 3.67
C TYR A 11 8.77 19.21 4.20
N GLU A 12 7.95 18.56 5.01
CA GLU A 12 8.31 17.29 5.66
C GLU A 12 7.53 16.09 5.09
N GLY A 13 6.54 16.34 4.24
CA GLY A 13 5.59 15.32 3.83
C GLY A 13 4.69 14.88 4.98
N ALA A 14 3.85 13.88 4.74
CA ALA A 14 2.95 13.37 5.77
C ALA A 14 2.63 11.89 5.58
N MET A 15 2.52 11.16 6.68
CA MET A 15 2.05 9.78 6.69
C MET A 15 0.55 9.75 6.39
N VAL A 16 0.14 8.76 5.63
CA VAL A 16 -1.24 8.54 5.21
C VAL A 16 -1.66 7.15 5.62
N LYS A 17 -2.72 7.04 6.43
CA LYS A 17 -3.28 5.74 6.79
C LYS A 17 -4.24 5.26 5.71
N ILE A 18 -4.10 4.01 5.28
CA ILE A 18 -4.97 3.37 4.30
C ILE A 18 -5.91 2.42 5.03
N GLU A 19 -7.21 2.69 4.97
CA GLU A 19 -8.25 1.86 5.58
C GLU A 19 -9.19 1.31 4.51
N VAL A 20 -9.62 0.07 4.68
CA VAL A 20 -10.52 -0.63 3.75
C VAL A 20 -11.75 -1.09 4.49
N ASP A 21 -12.91 -0.79 3.92
CA ASP A 21 -14.20 -1.32 4.35
C ASP A 21 -14.79 -2.15 3.20
N LEU A 22 -15.03 -3.43 3.45
CA LEU A 22 -15.69 -4.35 2.51
C LEU A 22 -17.12 -4.60 3.00
N ARG A 23 -18.10 -4.35 2.14
CA ARG A 23 -19.51 -4.55 2.46
C ARG A 23 -20.17 -5.47 1.45
N ARG A 24 -21.05 -6.33 1.94
CA ARG A 24 -21.87 -7.23 1.10
C ARG A 24 -23.01 -6.46 0.44
N GLU A 25 -22.65 -5.58 -0.48
CA GLU A 25 -23.56 -4.75 -1.26
C GLU A 25 -23.22 -4.91 -2.74
N ALA A 26 -23.96 -4.22 -3.61
CA ALA A 26 -23.65 -4.19 -5.04
C ALA A 26 -22.20 -3.77 -5.27
N PRO A 27 -21.47 -4.44 -6.18
CA PRO A 27 -20.06 -4.14 -6.41
C PRO A 27 -19.81 -2.66 -6.72
N ALA A 28 -18.88 -2.06 -5.98
CA ALA A 28 -18.42 -0.70 -6.19
C ALA A 28 -17.00 -0.58 -5.66
N PHE A 29 -16.22 0.36 -6.18
CA PHE A 29 -14.87 0.60 -5.72
C PHE A 29 -14.66 2.11 -5.58
N ASP A 30 -14.80 2.61 -4.36
CA ASP A 30 -14.71 4.03 -4.05
C ASP A 30 -13.44 4.36 -3.28
N LEU A 31 -12.84 5.51 -3.60
CA LEU A 31 -11.65 6.05 -2.94
C LEU A 31 -11.97 7.41 -2.34
N ILE A 32 -11.67 7.59 -1.05
CA ILE A 32 -11.75 8.87 -0.35
C ILE A 32 -10.34 9.31 0.02
N GLY A 33 -10.03 10.59 -0.21
CA GLY A 33 -8.73 11.16 0.12
C GLY A 33 -7.76 11.32 -1.04
N LEU A 34 -8.14 10.91 -2.24
CA LEU A 34 -7.46 11.27 -3.49
C LEU A 34 -8.30 12.29 -4.27
N ALA A 35 -7.65 13.10 -5.09
CA ALA A 35 -8.36 13.97 -6.01
C ALA A 35 -9.20 13.13 -7.00
N ASP A 36 -10.36 13.61 -7.39
CA ASP A 36 -11.27 12.89 -8.28
C ASP A 36 -10.60 12.51 -9.61
N SER A 37 -9.73 13.37 -10.13
CA SER A 37 -8.95 13.11 -11.34
C SER A 37 -7.98 11.93 -11.20
N GLU A 38 -7.58 11.59 -9.99
CA GLU A 38 -6.65 10.50 -9.67
C GLU A 38 -7.36 9.17 -9.41
N CYS A 39 -8.61 9.24 -8.92
CA CYS A 39 -9.34 8.06 -8.46
C CYS A 39 -9.57 7.03 -9.56
N ALA A 40 -9.99 7.44 -10.74
CA ALA A 40 -10.29 6.53 -11.85
C ALA A 40 -9.06 5.72 -12.27
N GLY A 41 -7.92 6.40 -12.39
CA GLY A 41 -6.64 5.76 -12.73
C GLY A 41 -6.17 4.78 -11.66
N ALA A 42 -6.25 5.17 -10.40
CA ALA A 42 -5.87 4.33 -9.28
C ALA A 42 -6.74 3.06 -9.21
N ARG A 43 -8.05 3.21 -9.32
CA ARG A 43 -8.98 2.06 -9.35
C ARG A 43 -8.64 1.08 -10.47
N LYS A 44 -8.38 1.60 -11.67
CA LYS A 44 -8.05 0.78 -12.83
C LYS A 44 -6.75 0.01 -12.63
N ARG A 45 -5.67 0.70 -12.21
CA ARG A 45 -4.36 0.08 -12.00
C ARG A 45 -4.41 -1.00 -10.94
N VAL A 46 -5.04 -0.75 -9.81
CA VAL A 46 -5.16 -1.70 -8.71
C VAL A 46 -5.98 -2.93 -9.14
N ARG A 47 -7.15 -2.71 -9.74
CA ARG A 47 -8.04 -3.80 -10.18
C ARG A 47 -7.37 -4.68 -11.21
N GLU A 48 -6.82 -4.10 -12.27
CA GLU A 48 -6.15 -4.84 -13.33
C GLU A 48 -4.89 -5.54 -12.84
N GLY A 49 -4.11 -4.89 -11.99
CA GLY A 49 -2.91 -5.47 -11.41
C GLY A 49 -3.21 -6.71 -10.56
N MET A 50 -4.18 -6.63 -9.68
CA MET A 50 -4.58 -7.77 -8.83
C MET A 50 -5.09 -8.94 -9.67
N LYS A 51 -5.93 -8.68 -10.66
CA LYS A 51 -6.44 -9.72 -11.58
C LYS A 51 -5.33 -10.37 -12.38
N ALA A 52 -4.39 -9.59 -12.90
CA ALA A 52 -3.27 -10.09 -13.70
C ALA A 52 -2.32 -10.97 -12.89
N CYS A 53 -2.20 -10.74 -11.58
CA CYS A 53 -1.40 -11.57 -10.68
C CYS A 53 -2.10 -12.86 -10.26
N GLY A 54 -3.36 -13.07 -10.65
CA GLY A 54 -4.15 -14.23 -10.24
C GLY A 54 -4.77 -14.10 -8.86
N TYR A 55 -4.69 -12.92 -8.23
CA TYR A 55 -5.38 -12.65 -6.98
C TYR A 55 -6.80 -12.18 -7.26
N GLY A 56 -7.75 -12.71 -6.50
CA GLY A 56 -9.15 -12.33 -6.66
C GLY A 56 -9.39 -10.87 -6.28
N PHE A 57 -10.09 -10.13 -7.14
CA PHE A 57 -10.57 -8.81 -6.79
C PHE A 57 -11.96 -8.96 -6.15
N PRO A 58 -12.25 -8.26 -5.02
CA PRO A 58 -13.53 -8.43 -4.34
C PRO A 58 -14.72 -8.11 -5.24
N SER A 59 -15.76 -8.96 -5.18
CA SER A 59 -17.05 -8.70 -5.82
C SER A 59 -18.00 -7.89 -4.93
N GLU A 60 -17.50 -7.47 -3.78
CA GLU A 60 -18.21 -6.69 -2.78
C GLU A 60 -18.03 -5.19 -3.03
N ARG A 61 -18.75 -4.38 -2.27
CA ARG A 61 -18.50 -2.93 -2.25
C ARG A 61 -17.22 -2.67 -1.46
N ILE A 62 -16.26 -2.00 -2.10
CA ILE A 62 -14.98 -1.62 -1.51
C ILE A 62 -14.96 -0.12 -1.29
N LEU A 63 -14.72 0.31 -0.06
CA LEU A 63 -14.45 1.70 0.27
C LEU A 63 -13.05 1.81 0.84
N ILE A 64 -12.21 2.60 0.19
CA ILE A 64 -10.85 2.90 0.61
C ILE A 64 -10.80 4.34 1.12
N SER A 65 -10.27 4.52 2.33
CA SER A 65 -10.04 5.85 2.90
C SER A 65 -8.55 6.09 3.08
N LEU A 66 -8.06 7.18 2.52
CA LEU A 66 -6.69 7.66 2.68
C LEU A 66 -6.72 8.87 3.62
N THR A 67 -6.36 8.66 4.85
CA THR A 67 -6.48 9.66 5.92
C THR A 67 -5.13 10.33 6.22
N PRO A 68 -5.03 11.66 6.32
CA PRO A 68 -6.13 12.65 6.27
C PRO A 68 -6.67 12.88 4.85
N ALA A 69 -8.00 13.02 4.73
CA ALA A 69 -8.66 13.15 3.44
C ALA A 69 -8.40 14.48 2.72
N ASP A 70 -8.17 15.54 3.48
CA ASP A 70 -7.91 16.90 2.97
C ASP A 70 -6.45 17.16 2.61
N LEU A 71 -5.56 16.22 2.93
CA LEU A 71 -4.15 16.31 2.58
C LEU A 71 -3.96 16.04 1.09
N LYS A 72 -3.19 16.91 0.40
CA LYS A 72 -2.84 16.68 -1.00
C LYS A 72 -1.94 15.45 -1.15
N LYS A 73 -2.29 14.56 -2.07
CA LYS A 73 -1.59 13.30 -2.33
C LYS A 73 -1.33 13.13 -3.82
N GLU A 74 -0.17 12.58 -4.17
CA GLU A 74 0.12 12.12 -5.52
C GLU A 74 -0.41 10.70 -5.68
N GLY A 75 -1.26 10.47 -6.71
CA GLY A 75 -2.07 9.27 -6.83
C GLY A 75 -1.30 7.97 -7.02
N ARG A 76 -0.25 7.97 -7.85
CA ARG A 76 0.39 6.71 -8.26
C ARG A 76 1.15 6.01 -7.15
N GLY A 77 1.75 6.74 -6.23
CA GLY A 77 2.48 6.17 -5.09
C GLY A 77 1.62 5.41 -4.09
N PHE A 78 0.31 5.57 -4.16
CA PHE A 78 -0.65 4.86 -3.32
C PHE A 78 -1.20 3.58 -3.95
N ASP A 79 -0.83 3.24 -5.17
CA ASP A 79 -1.33 2.04 -5.86
C ASP A 79 -1.01 0.76 -5.08
N LEU A 80 0.24 0.56 -4.71
CA LEU A 80 0.68 -0.61 -3.93
C LEU A 80 0.05 -0.65 -2.54
N PRO A 81 0.04 0.46 -1.77
CA PRO A 81 -0.66 0.48 -0.48
C PRO A 81 -2.13 0.08 -0.58
N ILE A 82 -2.85 0.60 -1.57
CA ILE A 82 -4.27 0.27 -1.79
C ILE A 82 -4.45 -1.21 -2.11
N ALA A 83 -3.66 -1.75 -3.04
CA ALA A 83 -3.74 -3.17 -3.42
C ALA A 83 -3.45 -4.09 -2.22
N MET A 84 -2.43 -3.79 -1.43
CA MET A 84 -2.08 -4.54 -0.23
C MET A 84 -3.18 -4.45 0.83
N ALA A 85 -3.76 -3.27 1.01
CA ALA A 85 -4.85 -3.08 1.97
C ALA A 85 -6.09 -3.91 1.61
N ILE A 86 -6.45 -3.97 0.33
CA ILE A 86 -7.55 -4.81 -0.15
C ILE A 86 -7.25 -6.29 0.13
N HIS A 87 -6.03 -6.74 -0.16
CA HIS A 87 -5.63 -8.12 0.07
C HIS A 87 -5.69 -8.48 1.56
N CYS A 88 -5.24 -7.58 2.44
CA CYS A 88 -5.36 -7.74 3.89
C CYS A 88 -6.82 -7.86 4.34
N ALA A 89 -7.71 -7.07 3.76
CA ALA A 89 -9.13 -7.08 4.12
C ALA A 89 -9.84 -8.39 3.72
N GLN A 90 -9.34 -9.06 2.68
CA GLN A 90 -9.87 -10.34 2.21
C GLN A 90 -9.33 -11.55 2.98
N ASN A 91 -8.27 -11.36 3.76
CA ASN A 91 -7.57 -12.44 4.44
C ASN A 91 -7.37 -12.12 5.91
N LYS A 92 -7.13 -13.14 6.72
CA LYS A 92 -6.69 -12.92 8.10
C LYS A 92 -5.27 -12.36 8.05
N SER A 93 -5.08 -11.17 8.60
CA SER A 93 -3.79 -10.52 8.61
C SER A 93 -3.24 -10.40 10.04
N VAL A 94 -1.94 -10.21 10.14
CA VAL A 94 -1.25 -9.98 11.42
C VAL A 94 -1.45 -8.55 11.89
N ASN A 95 -1.44 -8.34 13.20
CA ASN A 95 -1.55 -7.00 13.77
C ASN A 95 -0.17 -6.35 13.86
N LYS A 96 0.23 -5.69 12.79
CA LYS A 96 1.46 -4.89 12.75
C LYS A 96 1.29 -3.69 11.81
N ASN A 97 2.09 -2.65 12.03
CA ASN A 97 2.10 -1.44 11.22
C ASN A 97 3.24 -1.51 10.20
N VAL A 98 2.95 -1.23 8.94
CA VAL A 98 3.95 -1.22 7.88
C VAL A 98 3.81 0.05 7.02
N LEU A 99 4.95 0.54 6.53
CA LEU A 99 4.98 1.58 5.50
C LEU A 99 4.99 0.90 4.14
N VAL A 100 4.12 1.34 3.24
CA VAL A 100 4.05 0.80 1.87
C VAL A 100 4.04 1.95 0.87
N MET A 101 4.92 1.90 -0.11
CA MET A 101 4.98 2.86 -1.20
C MET A 101 5.28 2.13 -2.51
N GLY A 102 4.62 2.54 -3.58
CA GLY A 102 4.86 1.98 -4.91
C GLY A 102 3.78 2.34 -5.89
N ALA A 103 4.17 2.59 -7.13
CA ALA A 103 3.26 2.80 -8.25
C ALA A 103 3.15 1.51 -9.05
N ILE A 104 1.96 1.18 -9.52
CA ILE A 104 1.75 0.05 -10.43
C ILE A 104 1.94 0.55 -11.87
N ASP A 105 2.91 -0.01 -12.57
CA ASP A 105 3.18 0.26 -13.98
C ASP A 105 3.06 -1.03 -14.79
N SER A 106 2.70 -0.89 -16.07
CA SER A 106 2.62 -2.03 -17.01
C SER A 106 1.88 -3.24 -16.42
N ILE A 107 0.71 -3.00 -15.86
CA ILE A 107 -0.22 -3.97 -15.25
C ILE A 107 0.25 -4.44 -13.87
N VAL A 108 1.47 -4.95 -13.71
CA VAL A 108 1.91 -5.62 -12.48
C VAL A 108 3.24 -5.11 -11.91
N LYS A 109 4.04 -4.42 -12.71
CA LYS A 109 5.35 -3.95 -12.29
C LYS A 109 5.22 -2.83 -11.27
N ILE A 110 6.01 -2.87 -10.21
CA ILE A 110 6.09 -1.80 -9.22
C ILE A 110 7.20 -0.83 -9.61
N ASP A 111 6.82 0.41 -9.81
CA ASP A 111 7.70 1.46 -10.31
C ASP A 111 8.19 2.36 -9.18
N TYR A 112 9.32 3.02 -9.42
CA TYR A 112 9.94 3.99 -8.54
C TYR A 112 8.93 5.05 -8.06
N VAL A 113 9.08 5.47 -6.80
CA VAL A 113 8.31 6.58 -6.22
C VAL A 113 9.25 7.56 -5.52
N ARG A 114 8.81 8.81 -5.42
CA ARG A 114 9.56 9.87 -4.76
C ARG A 114 9.26 9.88 -3.26
N GLY A 115 10.29 10.16 -2.44
CA GLY A 115 10.11 10.48 -1.03
C GLY A 115 10.28 9.30 -0.07
N VAL A 116 10.84 8.18 -0.51
CA VAL A 116 10.99 6.98 0.35
C VAL A 116 11.87 7.25 1.56
N TYR A 117 12.98 7.97 1.42
CA TYR A 117 13.84 8.31 2.56
C TYR A 117 13.06 9.07 3.64
N ALA A 118 12.39 10.15 3.25
CA ALA A 118 11.58 10.96 4.17
C ALA A 118 10.43 10.14 4.78
N ALA A 119 9.79 9.29 3.99
CA ALA A 119 8.74 8.41 4.47
C ALA A 119 9.24 7.46 5.56
N CYS A 120 10.41 6.86 5.37
CA CYS A 120 11.02 5.98 6.35
C CYS A 120 11.37 6.72 7.64
N GLN A 121 11.86 7.95 7.55
CA GLN A 121 12.13 8.78 8.73
C GLN A 121 10.85 9.05 9.53
N ASN A 122 9.78 9.42 8.84
CA ASN A 122 8.47 9.64 9.46
C ASN A 122 7.90 8.35 10.07
N ALA A 123 8.00 7.23 9.37
CA ALA A 123 7.53 5.93 9.84
C ALA A 123 8.25 5.50 11.12
N LYS A 124 9.56 5.67 11.17
CA LYS A 124 10.35 5.36 12.39
C LYS A 124 9.91 6.21 13.58
N SER A 125 9.58 7.48 13.38
CA SER A 125 9.06 8.35 14.43
C SER A 125 7.72 7.85 15.00
N MET A 126 6.97 7.08 14.23
CA MET A 126 5.71 6.45 14.63
C MET A 126 5.92 5.03 15.19
N GLY A 127 7.15 4.56 15.30
CA GLY A 127 7.44 3.20 15.75
C GLY A 127 7.28 2.15 14.65
N ILE A 128 7.16 2.55 13.39
CA ILE A 128 7.07 1.63 12.24
C ILE A 128 8.48 1.30 11.76
N ASN A 129 8.82 0.02 11.74
CA ASN A 129 10.18 -0.46 11.44
C ASN A 129 10.23 -1.41 10.24
N GLU A 130 9.14 -1.57 9.52
CA GLU A 130 9.02 -2.46 8.37
C GLU A 130 8.39 -1.73 7.19
N CYS A 131 8.95 -1.91 6.00
CA CYS A 131 8.41 -1.28 4.79
C CYS A 131 8.44 -2.19 3.56
N TYR A 132 7.52 -1.90 2.64
CA TYR A 132 7.45 -2.46 1.28
C TYR A 132 7.67 -1.30 0.33
N VAL A 133 8.74 -1.34 -0.44
CA VAL A 133 9.12 -0.27 -1.36
C VAL A 133 9.57 -0.85 -2.70
N PRO A 134 9.49 -0.07 -3.79
CA PRO A 134 10.01 -0.53 -5.06
C PRO A 134 11.50 -0.87 -4.94
N LYS A 135 11.95 -1.87 -5.68
CA LYS A 135 13.36 -2.29 -5.68
C LYS A 135 14.30 -1.12 -5.92
N GLU A 136 13.94 -0.21 -6.81
CA GLU A 136 14.73 0.98 -7.13
C GLU A 136 14.86 1.96 -5.96
N ASN A 137 13.97 1.86 -4.97
CA ASN A 137 13.96 2.70 -3.78
C ASN A 137 14.51 2.00 -2.52
N ALA A 138 14.85 0.72 -2.60
CA ALA A 138 15.26 -0.05 -1.42
C ALA A 138 16.50 0.55 -0.71
N TRP A 139 17.43 1.11 -1.47
CA TRP A 139 18.63 1.76 -0.91
C TRP A 139 18.28 2.96 -0.03
N GLU A 140 17.21 3.71 -0.36
CA GLU A 140 16.74 4.83 0.47
C GLU A 140 16.22 4.35 1.82
N ALA A 141 15.47 3.24 1.83
CA ALA A 141 14.93 2.66 3.05
C ALA A 141 16.06 2.12 3.95
N HIS A 142 17.05 1.45 3.39
CA HIS A 142 18.22 0.99 4.12
C HIS A 142 19.02 2.16 4.69
N ARG A 143 19.24 3.20 3.90
CA ARG A 143 19.95 4.41 4.34
C ARG A 143 19.22 5.14 5.46
N ALA A 144 17.89 5.12 5.45
CA ALA A 144 17.08 5.70 6.51
C ALA A 144 17.08 4.86 7.80
N GLY A 145 17.64 3.66 7.77
CA GLY A 145 17.75 2.79 8.94
C GLY A 145 16.49 1.98 9.24
N MET A 146 15.67 1.68 8.23
CA MET A 146 14.53 0.77 8.41
C MET A 146 15.04 -0.64 8.76
N GLY A 147 14.43 -1.27 9.74
CA GLY A 147 14.85 -2.58 10.23
C GLY A 147 14.53 -3.72 9.26
N ILE A 148 13.35 -3.69 8.65
CA ILE A 148 12.92 -4.71 7.69
C ILE A 148 12.49 -4.00 6.40
N VAL A 149 13.21 -4.27 5.31
CA VAL A 149 12.94 -3.68 4.00
C VAL A 149 12.58 -4.79 3.02
N HIS A 150 11.33 -4.78 2.56
CA HIS A 150 10.88 -5.66 1.49
C HIS A 150 10.99 -4.92 0.16
N SER A 151 11.92 -5.37 -0.67
CA SER A 151 12.18 -4.85 -1.99
C SER A 151 11.23 -5.52 -2.99
N VAL A 152 10.40 -4.73 -3.67
CA VAL A 152 9.31 -5.24 -4.50
C VAL A 152 9.54 -4.85 -5.97
N GLU A 153 9.58 -5.82 -6.87
CA GLU A 153 9.68 -5.60 -8.32
C GLU A 153 8.32 -5.64 -9.01
N CYS A 154 7.41 -6.49 -8.50
CA CYS A 154 6.07 -6.62 -9.05
C CYS A 154 5.05 -6.81 -7.91
N LEU A 155 3.78 -6.63 -8.25
CA LEU A 155 2.69 -6.75 -7.27
C LEU A 155 2.64 -8.13 -6.61
N LYS A 156 2.94 -9.17 -7.36
CA LYS A 156 2.97 -10.55 -6.84
C LYS A 156 3.99 -10.73 -5.74
N ASP A 157 5.17 -10.10 -5.84
CA ASP A 157 6.21 -10.17 -4.81
C ASP A 157 5.69 -9.69 -3.47
N ALA A 158 4.98 -8.56 -3.45
CA ALA A 158 4.41 -7.99 -2.23
C ALA A 158 3.40 -8.95 -1.60
N PHE A 159 2.52 -9.52 -2.41
CA PHE A 159 1.49 -10.43 -1.93
C PHE A 159 2.08 -11.74 -1.40
N GLU A 160 3.09 -12.29 -2.04
CA GLU A 160 3.79 -13.49 -1.57
C GLU A 160 4.48 -13.27 -0.23
N ILE A 161 5.10 -12.11 -0.03
CA ILE A 161 5.72 -11.75 1.25
C ILE A 161 4.65 -11.63 2.35
N MET A 162 3.54 -10.97 2.05
CA MET A 162 2.42 -10.84 2.99
C MET A 162 1.85 -12.20 3.39
N GLU A 163 1.66 -13.08 2.43
CA GLU A 163 1.09 -14.42 2.67
C GLU A 163 1.99 -15.26 3.56
N ARG A 164 3.30 -15.19 3.41
CA ARG A 164 4.25 -15.85 4.33
C ARG A 164 4.06 -15.35 5.76
N ASP A 165 3.91 -14.06 5.95
CA ASP A 165 3.65 -13.47 7.25
C ASP A 165 2.34 -13.96 7.86
N PHE A 166 1.29 -14.08 7.04
CA PHE A 166 -0.01 -14.58 7.49
C PHE A 166 0.09 -16.05 7.97
N ILE A 167 0.84 -16.87 7.26
CA ILE A 167 1.05 -18.28 7.62
C ILE A 167 1.86 -18.39 8.90
N LEU A 168 3.00 -17.72 9.00
CA LEU A 168 3.87 -17.78 10.16
C LEU A 168 3.20 -17.34 11.46
N ASN A 169 2.36 -16.32 11.40
CA ASN A 169 1.65 -15.82 12.58
C ASN A 169 0.31 -16.55 12.84
N GLY A 170 -0.20 -17.28 11.86
CA GLY A 170 -1.37 -18.14 12.02
C GLY A 170 -1.06 -19.46 12.74
N GLU A 171 0.18 -19.91 12.70
CA GLU A 171 0.64 -21.12 13.39
C GLU A 171 0.94 -20.88 14.88
N GLU A 172 1.19 -19.65 15.27
CA GLU A 172 1.44 -19.25 16.66
C GLU A 172 0.16 -18.95 17.46
N ALA A 173 -0.94 -18.92 16.77
CA ALA A 173 -2.25 -18.72 17.38
C ALA A 173 -2.98 -20.06 17.55
#